data_c1b85c2f93736af8354f97a8873c0a01
#
_entry.id   c1b85c2f93736af8354f97a8873c0a01
#
_cell.length_a   1.000
_cell.length_b   1.000
_cell.length_c   1.000
_cell.angle_alpha   90.00
_cell.angle_beta   90.00
_cell.angle_gamma   90.00
#
_symmetry.space_group_name_H-M   'P 1'
#
loop_
_entity.id
_entity.type
_entity.pdbx_description
1 polymer ?
#
loop_
_entity_poly.entity_id
_entity_poly.type
_entity_poly.pdbx_seq_one_letter_code
_entity_poly.pdbx_strand_id
1 'polypeptide(L)'
;GSEMCIRDSGLTVHNLLKIEVQTLDSEALTLGSDALDSPGFDLLALFTGSEGMLGVTTEVTLKLLPKPPVARVLLASFDSVEKAGLAVGDIIANGIIPGGLEMMDNLSIRAAEDFIHAGYPVDAEAILLCELDGVESDVQEDCERVNDILLKAGATDVRLAQDEAERVRFWAGRKNAFPAVGRISPDYYCMDGTIPR
;
A
#
# COMPACT_ATOMS: atom_id res chain seq x y z
N GLY A 1 -2.81 7.31 0.13
CA GLY A 1 -2.71 6.30 1.15
C GLY A 1 -3.79 5.23 1.14
N SER A 2 -5.01 5.50 0.65
CA SER A 2 -6.10 4.50 0.68
C SER A 2 -5.92 3.37 -0.33
N GLU A 3 -5.24 3.61 -1.42
CA GLU A 3 -5.02 2.61 -2.49
C GLU A 3 -4.11 1.46 -2.06
N MET A 4 -3.18 1.70 -1.15
CA MET A 4 -2.28 0.67 -0.64
C MET A 4 -3.00 -0.46 0.11
N CYS A 5 -4.17 -0.17 0.67
CA CYS A 5 -4.94 -1.11 1.48
C CYS A 5 -6.09 -1.80 0.74
N ILE A 6 -6.26 -1.56 -0.58
CA ILE A 6 -7.37 -2.13 -1.35
C ILE A 6 -7.34 -3.66 -1.36
N ARG A 7 -6.16 -4.29 -1.26
CA ARG A 7 -6.03 -5.75 -1.36
C ARG A 7 -6.54 -6.48 -0.14
N ASP A 8 -6.18 -6.02 1.05
CA ASP A 8 -6.53 -6.66 2.33
C ASP A 8 -7.83 -6.12 2.91
N SER A 9 -8.03 -4.79 2.81
CA SER A 9 -9.15 -4.09 3.44
C SER A 9 -10.27 -3.69 2.46
N GLY A 10 -10.08 -3.92 1.15
CA GLY A 10 -11.02 -3.59 0.09
C GLY A 10 -11.06 -2.11 -0.26
N LEU A 11 -12.06 -1.70 -1.03
CA LEU A 11 -12.24 -0.32 -1.47
C LEU A 11 -12.50 0.60 -0.27
N THR A 12 -12.00 1.83 -0.36
CA THR A 12 -12.20 2.86 0.67
C THR A 12 -13.65 3.05 1.05
N VAL A 13 -14.56 3.06 0.07
CA VAL A 13 -16.01 3.22 0.29
C VAL A 13 -16.60 2.14 1.22
N HIS A 14 -16.07 0.92 1.20
CA HIS A 14 -16.54 -0.18 2.05
C HIS A 14 -16.12 -0.04 3.51
N ASN A 15 -15.19 0.86 3.80
CA ASN A 15 -14.68 1.14 5.14
C ASN A 15 -15.18 2.48 5.70
N LEU A 16 -15.95 3.23 4.90
CA LEU A 16 -16.60 4.45 5.32
C LEU A 16 -17.99 4.11 5.87
N LEU A 17 -18.33 4.69 7.01
CA LEU A 17 -19.67 4.65 7.58
C LEU A 17 -20.43 5.94 7.30
N LYS A 18 -19.76 7.08 7.52
CA LYS A 18 -20.37 8.40 7.44
C LYS A 18 -19.33 9.45 7.10
N ILE A 19 -19.73 10.48 6.37
CA ILE A 19 -18.92 11.68 6.14
C ILE A 19 -19.75 12.93 6.40
N GLU A 20 -19.08 13.99 6.87
CA GLU A 20 -19.62 15.34 6.87
C GLU A 20 -18.96 16.13 5.74
N VAL A 21 -19.76 16.76 4.91
CA VAL A 21 -19.31 17.51 3.75
C VAL A 21 -19.89 18.90 3.72
N GLN A 22 -19.08 19.85 3.28
CA GLN A 22 -19.48 21.21 2.98
C GLN A 22 -19.65 21.36 1.48
N THR A 23 -20.83 21.67 1.01
CA THR A 23 -21.10 21.92 -0.43
C THR A 23 -20.72 23.33 -0.85
N LEU A 24 -20.76 23.60 -2.15
CA LEU A 24 -20.52 24.96 -2.69
C LEU A 24 -21.54 25.99 -2.20
N ASP A 25 -22.76 25.55 -1.91
CA ASP A 25 -23.84 26.41 -1.39
C ASP A 25 -23.73 26.67 0.12
N SER A 26 -22.59 26.27 0.71
CA SER A 26 -22.31 26.41 2.14
C SER A 26 -23.27 25.59 3.06
N GLU A 27 -23.91 24.58 2.51
CA GLU A 27 -24.70 23.64 3.29
C GLU A 27 -23.79 22.53 3.84
N ALA A 28 -23.93 22.24 5.13
CA ALA A 28 -23.31 21.07 5.74
C ALA A 28 -24.26 19.87 5.60
N LEU A 29 -23.75 18.80 5.00
CA LEU A 29 -24.51 17.56 4.81
C LEU A 29 -23.82 16.41 5.53
N THR A 30 -24.62 15.57 6.19
CA THR A 30 -24.13 14.29 6.73
C THR A 30 -24.59 13.18 5.78
N LEU A 31 -23.66 12.44 5.21
CA LEU A 31 -23.90 11.35 4.26
C LEU A 31 -23.46 10.02 4.87
N GLY A 32 -24.28 8.99 4.73
CA GLY A 32 -24.09 7.72 5.41
C GLY A 32 -24.72 7.70 6.81
N SER A 33 -24.42 6.69 7.59
CA SER A 33 -24.95 6.51 8.95
C SER A 33 -23.94 5.72 9.80
N ASP A 34 -24.21 5.58 11.10
CA ASP A 34 -23.42 4.71 11.98
C ASP A 34 -23.71 3.22 11.74
N ALA A 35 -24.69 2.89 10.90
CA ALA A 35 -25.02 1.55 10.43
C ALA A 35 -24.48 1.32 9.00
N LEU A 36 -24.41 0.05 8.58
CA LEU A 36 -23.94 -0.33 7.24
C LEU A 36 -24.90 0.03 6.10
N ASP A 37 -26.09 0.48 6.44
CA ASP A 37 -27.12 0.90 5.51
C ASP A 37 -27.57 2.34 5.80
N SER A 38 -27.91 3.08 4.76
CA SER A 38 -28.56 4.37 4.87
C SER A 38 -29.72 4.45 3.90
N PRO A 39 -30.84 5.15 4.26
CA PRO A 39 -31.99 5.26 3.37
C PRO A 39 -31.69 6.14 2.16
N GLY A 40 -32.24 5.80 1.00
CA GLY A 40 -32.14 6.59 -0.21
C GLY A 40 -30.98 6.20 -1.12
N PHE A 41 -30.49 7.17 -1.89
CA PHE A 41 -29.33 6.95 -2.77
C PHE A 41 -28.02 6.86 -1.98
N ASP A 42 -27.09 6.05 -2.44
CA ASP A 42 -25.76 5.94 -1.85
C ASP A 42 -24.88 7.16 -2.22
N LEU A 43 -25.18 8.28 -1.57
CA LEU A 43 -24.42 9.51 -1.73
C LEU A 43 -23.03 9.41 -1.12
N LEU A 44 -22.83 8.53 -0.14
CA LEU A 44 -21.51 8.25 0.44
C LEU A 44 -20.55 7.70 -0.63
N ALA A 45 -20.99 6.74 -1.42
CA ALA A 45 -20.21 6.21 -2.53
C ALA A 45 -19.98 7.26 -3.63
N LEU A 46 -20.96 8.13 -3.91
CA LEU A 46 -20.82 9.20 -4.88
C LEU A 46 -19.73 10.22 -4.49
N PHE A 47 -19.66 10.59 -3.21
CA PHE A 47 -18.65 11.53 -2.71
C PHE A 47 -17.26 10.91 -2.55
N THR A 48 -17.21 9.61 -2.29
CA THR A 48 -15.93 8.89 -2.14
C THR A 48 -15.18 8.88 -3.48
N GLY A 49 -13.96 9.44 -3.48
CA GLY A 49 -13.16 9.57 -4.71
C GLY A 49 -13.54 10.76 -5.61
N SER A 50 -14.39 11.68 -5.14
CA SER A 50 -14.77 12.87 -5.92
C SER A 50 -13.67 13.95 -6.00
N GLU A 51 -12.55 13.77 -5.31
CA GLU A 51 -11.39 14.67 -5.32
C GLU A 51 -11.72 16.14 -5.02
N GLY A 52 -12.74 16.37 -4.18
CA GLY A 52 -13.19 17.71 -3.82
C GLY A 52 -14.11 18.40 -4.85
N MET A 53 -14.45 17.73 -5.95
CA MET A 53 -15.29 18.34 -7.00
C MET A 53 -16.77 18.47 -6.59
N LEU A 54 -17.24 17.69 -5.64
CA LEU A 54 -18.63 17.73 -5.15
C LEU A 54 -18.77 18.51 -3.84
N GLY A 55 -17.68 18.74 -3.13
CA GLY A 55 -17.65 19.42 -1.85
C GLY A 55 -16.39 19.13 -1.08
N VAL A 56 -16.25 19.74 0.10
CA VAL A 56 -15.12 19.54 1.01
C VAL A 56 -15.55 18.63 2.14
N THR A 57 -14.90 17.48 2.28
CA THR A 57 -15.13 16.57 3.40
C THR A 57 -14.42 17.12 4.65
N THR A 58 -15.18 17.36 5.72
CA THR A 58 -14.71 17.93 6.98
C THR A 58 -14.55 16.89 8.08
N GLU A 59 -15.36 15.83 8.06
CA GLU A 59 -15.30 14.73 9.01
C GLU A 59 -15.53 13.38 8.32
N VAL A 60 -14.86 12.35 8.81
CA VAL A 60 -14.98 11.00 8.28
C VAL A 60 -15.15 10.02 9.44
N THR A 61 -16.20 9.21 9.41
CA THR A 61 -16.42 8.09 10.34
C THR A 61 -16.04 6.79 9.63
N LEU A 62 -15.05 6.08 10.19
CA LEU A 62 -14.48 4.87 9.61
C LEU A 62 -14.87 3.63 10.42
N LYS A 63 -15.04 2.52 9.72
CA LYS A 63 -15.02 1.20 10.34
C LYS A 63 -13.60 0.89 10.79
N LEU A 64 -13.43 0.58 12.07
CA LEU A 64 -12.13 0.21 12.63
C LEU A 64 -11.92 -1.30 12.55
N LEU A 65 -10.68 -1.68 12.24
CA LEU A 65 -10.20 -3.05 12.34
C LEU A 65 -9.25 -3.18 13.54
N PRO A 66 -9.19 -4.34 14.21
CA PRO A 66 -8.19 -4.60 15.23
C PRO A 66 -6.78 -4.44 14.61
N LYS A 67 -5.88 -3.78 15.34
CA LYS A 67 -4.47 -3.73 14.93
C LYS A 67 -3.89 -5.14 15.02
N PRO A 68 -3.27 -5.66 13.93
CA PRO A 68 -2.63 -6.96 14.00
C PRO A 68 -1.52 -6.96 15.08
N PRO A 69 -1.40 -8.04 15.87
CA PRO A 69 -0.40 -8.10 16.94
C PRO A 69 1.03 -8.14 16.42
N VAL A 70 1.26 -8.69 15.23
CA VAL A 70 2.57 -8.83 14.60
C VAL A 70 2.50 -8.35 13.16
N ALA A 71 3.57 -7.68 12.71
CA ALA A 71 3.83 -7.38 11.32
C ALA A 71 5.31 -7.62 11.01
N ARG A 72 5.61 -8.28 9.88
CA ARG A 72 6.97 -8.55 9.41
C ARG A 72 7.09 -8.16 7.94
N VAL A 73 8.26 -7.67 7.53
CA VAL A 73 8.51 -7.24 6.15
C VAL A 73 9.68 -8.01 5.57
N LEU A 74 9.46 -8.60 4.39
CA LEU A 74 10.51 -9.11 3.54
C LEU A 74 10.82 -8.08 2.45
N LEU A 75 12.12 -7.85 2.20
CA LEU A 75 12.62 -7.10 1.06
C LEU A 75 13.31 -8.09 0.13
N ALA A 76 12.79 -8.24 -1.07
CA ALA A 76 13.37 -9.09 -2.11
C ALA A 76 13.97 -8.23 -3.22
N SER A 77 15.14 -8.65 -3.72
CA SER A 77 15.85 -8.02 -4.82
C SER A 77 15.76 -8.86 -6.08
N PHE A 78 15.62 -8.21 -7.23
CA PHE A 78 15.52 -8.88 -8.52
C PHE A 78 16.44 -8.22 -9.56
N ASP A 79 16.95 -9.03 -10.49
CA ASP A 79 17.69 -8.58 -11.67
C ASP A 79 16.78 -8.22 -12.85
N SER A 80 15.45 -8.23 -12.66
CA SER A 80 14.45 -7.91 -13.67
C SER A 80 13.14 -7.48 -13.02
N VAL A 81 12.55 -6.42 -13.55
CA VAL A 81 11.21 -5.93 -13.16
C VAL A 81 10.13 -7.00 -13.42
N GLU A 82 10.27 -7.75 -14.52
CA GLU A 82 9.33 -8.83 -14.88
C GLU A 82 9.32 -9.94 -13.83
N LYS A 83 10.50 -10.36 -13.33
CA LYS A 83 10.58 -11.37 -12.27
C LYS A 83 9.91 -10.89 -10.98
N ALA A 84 10.12 -9.63 -10.61
CA ALA A 84 9.44 -9.04 -9.46
C ALA A 84 7.91 -9.03 -9.64
N GLY A 85 7.42 -8.69 -10.85
CA GLY A 85 6.00 -8.73 -11.18
C GLY A 85 5.41 -10.16 -11.14
N LEU A 86 6.14 -11.16 -11.63
CA LEU A 86 5.73 -12.57 -11.53
C LEU A 86 5.65 -13.03 -10.08
N ALA A 87 6.63 -12.64 -9.25
CA ALA A 87 6.63 -12.95 -7.82
C ALA A 87 5.38 -12.41 -7.11
N VAL A 88 4.92 -11.20 -7.45
CA VAL A 88 3.65 -10.65 -6.94
C VAL A 88 2.47 -11.57 -7.29
N GLY A 89 2.40 -12.00 -8.56
CA GLY A 89 1.38 -12.93 -9.03
C GLY A 89 1.41 -14.27 -8.27
N ASP A 90 2.60 -14.82 -8.10
CA ASP A 90 2.80 -16.12 -7.43
C ASP A 90 2.43 -16.08 -5.94
N ILE A 91 2.76 -15.00 -5.21
CA ILE A 91 2.36 -14.82 -3.81
C ILE A 91 0.83 -14.90 -3.71
N ILE A 92 0.13 -14.16 -4.56
CA ILE A 92 -1.34 -14.13 -4.54
C ILE A 92 -1.95 -15.46 -5.00
N ALA A 93 -1.39 -16.08 -6.03
CA ALA A 93 -1.86 -17.38 -6.54
C ALA A 93 -1.73 -18.49 -5.50
N ASN A 94 -0.76 -18.38 -4.57
CA ASN A 94 -0.59 -19.29 -3.44
C ASN A 94 -1.51 -18.98 -2.24
N GLY A 95 -2.47 -18.05 -2.40
CA GLY A 95 -3.47 -17.72 -1.39
C GLY A 95 -2.96 -16.82 -0.26
N ILE A 96 -1.76 -16.24 -0.38
CA ILE A 96 -1.22 -15.31 0.60
C ILE A 96 -1.68 -13.90 0.25
N ILE A 97 -2.30 -13.21 1.20
CA ILE A 97 -2.76 -11.81 1.06
C ILE A 97 -1.93 -10.96 2.01
N PRO A 98 -0.83 -10.34 1.54
CA PRO A 98 0.00 -9.47 2.37
C PRO A 98 -0.76 -8.23 2.82
N GLY A 99 -0.45 -7.72 4.02
CA GLY A 99 -0.91 -6.42 4.50
C GLY A 99 -0.33 -5.26 3.66
N GLY A 100 0.82 -5.48 3.02
CA GLY A 100 1.40 -4.56 2.04
C GLY A 100 2.28 -5.29 1.04
N LEU A 101 2.15 -4.96 -0.25
CA LEU A 101 2.97 -5.52 -1.33
C LEU A 101 3.29 -4.43 -2.34
N GLU A 102 4.55 -3.98 -2.33
CA GLU A 102 4.99 -2.81 -3.09
C GLU A 102 6.25 -3.11 -3.89
N MET A 103 6.28 -2.69 -5.14
CA MET A 103 7.43 -2.85 -6.03
C MET A 103 8.04 -1.49 -6.37
N MET A 104 9.36 -1.44 -6.49
CA MET A 104 10.11 -0.27 -6.97
C MET A 104 11.13 -0.71 -8.01
N ASP A 105 11.25 0.07 -9.08
CA ASP A 105 12.30 -0.09 -10.09
C ASP A 105 13.63 0.53 -9.64
N ASN A 106 14.69 0.28 -10.40
CA ASN A 106 16.04 0.74 -10.05
C ASN A 106 16.14 2.27 -9.90
N LEU A 107 15.46 3.05 -10.74
CA LEU A 107 15.49 4.52 -10.65
C LEU A 107 14.85 5.00 -9.34
N SER A 108 13.72 4.42 -8.97
CA SER A 108 13.03 4.72 -7.72
C SER A 108 13.81 4.27 -6.49
N ILE A 109 14.49 3.10 -6.57
CA ILE A 109 15.38 2.58 -5.52
C ILE A 109 16.50 3.57 -5.24
N ARG A 110 17.22 4.00 -6.29
CA ARG A 110 18.32 4.97 -6.18
C ARG A 110 17.86 6.31 -5.64
N ALA A 111 16.74 6.83 -6.16
CA ALA A 111 16.17 8.08 -5.69
C ALA A 111 15.83 8.04 -4.19
N ALA A 112 15.19 6.96 -3.73
CA ALA A 112 14.83 6.77 -2.33
C ALA A 112 16.07 6.59 -1.45
N GLU A 113 17.07 5.82 -1.91
CA GLU A 113 18.30 5.58 -1.16
C GLU A 113 19.14 6.86 -1.00
N ASP A 114 19.27 7.67 -2.05
CA ASP A 114 19.96 8.96 -2.01
C ASP A 114 19.24 9.98 -1.12
N PHE A 115 17.92 9.81 -0.93
CA PHE A 115 17.11 10.74 -0.16
C PHE A 115 17.10 10.43 1.34
N ILE A 116 16.91 9.15 1.72
CA ILE A 116 16.68 8.78 3.13
C ILE A 116 17.54 7.63 3.65
N HIS A 117 18.37 7.01 2.82
CA HIS A 117 19.24 5.87 3.19
C HIS A 117 18.45 4.73 3.85
N ALA A 118 17.46 4.19 3.12
CA ALA A 118 16.60 3.11 3.58
C ALA A 118 17.31 1.76 3.71
N GLY A 119 18.51 1.64 3.13
CA GLY A 119 19.30 0.40 3.05
C GLY A 119 18.86 -0.50 1.89
N TYR A 120 18.35 0.10 0.81
CA TYR A 120 17.96 -0.60 -0.40
C TYR A 120 19.17 -0.99 -1.26
N PRO A 121 19.12 -2.13 -1.95
CA PRO A 121 20.18 -2.57 -2.86
C PRO A 121 20.13 -1.76 -4.17
N VAL A 122 21.02 -0.78 -4.33
CA VAL A 122 21.04 0.13 -5.48
C VAL A 122 21.40 -0.54 -6.81
N ASP A 123 21.93 -1.76 -6.76
CA ASP A 123 22.32 -2.55 -7.94
C ASP A 123 21.17 -3.47 -8.43
N ALA A 124 20.07 -3.56 -7.68
CA ALA A 124 18.90 -4.34 -8.09
C ALA A 124 18.12 -3.60 -9.19
N GLU A 125 17.62 -4.34 -10.19
CA GLU A 125 16.73 -3.79 -11.22
C GLU A 125 15.32 -3.52 -10.65
N ALA A 126 14.90 -4.33 -9.67
CA ALA A 126 13.68 -4.09 -8.90
C ALA A 126 13.81 -4.63 -7.47
N ILE A 127 13.07 -4.02 -6.56
CA ILE A 127 12.80 -4.59 -5.23
C ILE A 127 11.32 -4.79 -5.04
N LEU A 128 10.98 -5.77 -4.19
CA LEU A 128 9.64 -6.03 -3.70
C LEU A 128 9.65 -5.99 -2.19
N LEU A 129 8.79 -5.14 -1.60
CA LEU A 129 8.48 -5.12 -0.18
C LEU A 129 7.20 -5.91 0.05
N CYS A 130 7.25 -6.93 0.89
CA CYS A 130 6.11 -7.75 1.27
C CYS A 130 5.93 -7.69 2.78
N GLU A 131 4.85 -7.07 3.24
CA GLU A 131 4.48 -7.03 4.66
C GLU A 131 3.43 -8.10 4.93
N LEU A 132 3.70 -8.95 5.90
CA LEU A 132 2.81 -9.98 6.42
C LEU A 132 2.43 -9.61 7.83
N ASP A 133 1.14 -9.60 8.14
CA ASP A 133 0.61 -9.22 9.42
C ASP A 133 -0.48 -10.18 9.90
N GLY A 134 -0.64 -10.29 11.21
CA GLY A 134 -1.60 -11.22 11.80
C GLY A 134 -1.11 -11.82 13.13
N VAL A 135 -1.50 -13.07 13.38
CA VAL A 135 -1.07 -13.85 14.55
C VAL A 135 0.35 -14.38 14.31
N GLU A 136 1.18 -14.43 15.34
CA GLU A 136 2.62 -14.78 15.24
C GLU A 136 2.88 -16.09 14.49
N SER A 137 2.08 -17.16 14.77
CA SER A 137 2.24 -18.46 14.11
C SER A 137 2.02 -18.39 12.60
N ASP A 138 0.97 -17.67 12.21
CA ASP A 138 0.56 -17.56 10.82
C ASP A 138 1.54 -16.70 10.03
N VAL A 139 1.96 -15.58 10.63
CA VAL A 139 2.96 -14.67 10.04
C VAL A 139 4.30 -15.38 9.85
N GLN A 140 4.71 -16.24 10.82
CA GLN A 140 5.95 -17.00 10.70
C GLN A 140 5.86 -18.01 9.53
N GLU A 141 4.78 -18.78 9.42
CA GLU A 141 4.55 -19.73 8.33
C GLU A 141 4.51 -19.00 6.98
N ASP A 142 3.77 -17.90 6.88
CA ASP A 142 3.66 -17.12 5.64
C ASP A 142 4.98 -16.45 5.25
N CYS A 143 5.81 -16.03 6.20
CA CYS A 143 7.17 -15.52 5.90
C CYS A 143 8.03 -16.60 5.22
N GLU A 144 7.99 -17.85 5.70
CA GLU A 144 8.72 -18.97 5.10
C GLU A 144 8.21 -19.29 3.70
N ARG A 145 6.89 -19.35 3.54
CA ARG A 145 6.24 -19.59 2.23
C ARG A 145 6.56 -18.48 1.23
N VAL A 146 6.46 -17.22 1.63
CA VAL A 146 6.77 -16.07 0.77
C VAL A 146 8.24 -16.06 0.39
N ASN A 147 9.16 -16.33 1.33
CA ASN A 147 10.58 -16.45 1.02
C ASN A 147 10.83 -17.50 -0.08
N ASP A 148 10.23 -18.68 0.04
CA ASP A 148 10.36 -19.75 -0.97
C ASP A 148 9.79 -19.34 -2.33
N ILE A 149 8.65 -18.66 -2.35
CA ILE A 149 8.03 -18.14 -3.58
C ILE A 149 8.96 -17.12 -4.24
N LEU A 150 9.48 -16.16 -3.49
CA LEU A 150 10.38 -15.13 -3.98
C LEU A 150 11.65 -15.73 -4.60
N LEU A 151 12.28 -16.69 -3.92
CA LEU A 151 13.46 -17.39 -4.43
C LEU A 151 13.15 -18.18 -5.71
N LYS A 152 12.02 -18.88 -5.78
CA LYS A 152 11.57 -19.61 -6.98
C LYS A 152 11.27 -18.68 -8.15
N ALA A 153 10.75 -17.48 -7.88
CA ALA A 153 10.51 -16.45 -8.90
C ALA A 153 11.81 -15.77 -9.39
N GLY A 154 12.96 -16.12 -8.80
CA GLY A 154 14.27 -15.63 -9.22
C GLY A 154 14.74 -14.38 -8.48
N ALA A 155 14.31 -14.19 -7.23
CA ALA A 155 14.92 -13.20 -6.36
C ALA A 155 16.41 -13.49 -6.17
N THR A 156 17.23 -12.46 -6.30
CA THR A 156 18.70 -12.54 -6.13
C THR A 156 19.10 -12.47 -4.66
N ASP A 157 18.26 -11.84 -3.83
CA ASP A 157 18.40 -11.76 -2.38
C ASP A 157 17.03 -11.57 -1.74
N VAL A 158 16.83 -12.12 -0.54
CA VAL A 158 15.62 -11.92 0.27
C VAL A 158 16.05 -11.65 1.72
N ARG A 159 15.65 -10.51 2.26
CA ARG A 159 15.92 -10.10 3.63
C ARG A 159 14.63 -9.95 4.42
N LEU A 160 14.53 -10.62 5.55
CA LEU A 160 13.53 -10.34 6.56
C LEU A 160 14.03 -9.19 7.46
N ALA A 161 13.20 -8.17 7.68
CA ALA A 161 13.55 -7.10 8.61
C ALA A 161 13.85 -7.67 10.00
N GLN A 162 14.99 -7.31 10.58
CA GLN A 162 15.50 -7.86 11.83
C GLN A 162 14.74 -7.34 13.05
N ASP A 163 14.24 -6.11 12.93
CA ASP A 163 13.50 -5.42 13.98
C ASP A 163 12.50 -4.40 13.42
N GLU A 164 11.72 -3.80 14.31
CA GLU A 164 10.73 -2.78 13.94
C GLU A 164 11.39 -1.53 13.33
N ALA A 165 12.60 -1.18 13.73
CA ALA A 165 13.31 -0.02 13.17
C ALA A 165 13.68 -0.26 11.70
N GLU A 166 14.12 -1.46 11.35
CA GLU A 166 14.41 -1.83 9.96
C GLU A 166 13.14 -1.92 9.13
N ARG A 167 12.07 -2.50 9.66
CA ARG A 167 10.75 -2.52 9.03
C ARG A 167 10.28 -1.09 8.67
N VAL A 168 10.36 -0.18 9.62
CA VAL A 168 9.99 1.23 9.42
C VAL A 168 10.87 1.91 8.38
N ARG A 169 12.18 1.62 8.35
CA ARG A 169 13.10 2.16 7.33
C ARG A 169 12.74 1.69 5.92
N PHE A 170 12.43 0.39 5.73
CA PHE A 170 12.01 -0.12 4.43
C PHE A 170 10.76 0.62 3.93
N TRP A 171 9.76 0.76 4.78
CA TRP A 171 8.55 1.52 4.41
C TRP A 171 8.81 3.02 4.22
N ALA A 172 9.73 3.60 4.98
CA ALA A 172 10.09 5.00 4.81
C ALA A 172 10.67 5.26 3.42
N GLY A 173 11.51 4.35 2.88
CA GLY A 173 12.01 4.42 1.50
C GLY A 173 10.89 4.51 0.49
N ARG A 174 9.94 3.58 0.56
CA ARG A 174 8.78 3.55 -0.35
C ARG A 174 7.89 4.80 -0.20
N LYS A 175 7.59 5.22 1.02
CA LYS A 175 6.75 6.41 1.29
C LYS A 175 7.38 7.72 0.81
N ASN A 176 8.70 7.80 0.77
CA ASN A 176 9.43 8.96 0.33
C ASN A 176 9.83 8.93 -1.16
N ALA A 177 9.35 7.98 -1.94
CA ALA A 177 9.66 7.89 -3.37
C ALA A 177 9.28 9.16 -4.14
N PHE A 178 8.08 9.71 -3.89
CA PHE A 178 7.64 10.95 -4.55
C PHE A 178 8.53 12.17 -4.22
N PRO A 179 8.76 12.54 -2.94
CA PRO A 179 9.67 13.65 -2.64
C PRO A 179 11.11 13.36 -3.08
N ALA A 180 11.54 12.11 -3.13
CA ALA A 180 12.85 11.71 -3.65
C ALA A 180 13.00 12.02 -5.14
N VAL A 181 12.01 11.64 -5.96
CA VAL A 181 11.96 11.98 -7.39
C VAL A 181 11.89 13.47 -7.62
N GLY A 182 11.17 14.22 -6.79
CA GLY A 182 11.10 15.69 -6.85
C GLY A 182 12.45 16.39 -6.66
N ARG A 183 13.44 15.73 -6.04
CA ARG A 183 14.82 16.25 -5.97
C ARG A 183 15.60 16.06 -7.26
N ILE A 184 15.28 15.05 -8.04
CA ILE A 184 15.91 14.77 -9.34
C ILE A 184 15.32 15.67 -10.42
N SER A 185 13.99 15.82 -10.41
CA SER A 185 13.27 16.69 -11.34
C SER A 185 12.17 17.44 -10.58
N PRO A 186 12.23 18.79 -10.51
CA PRO A 186 11.21 19.56 -9.81
C PRO A 186 9.83 19.45 -10.47
N ASP A 187 9.82 19.18 -11.78
CA ASP A 187 8.60 18.98 -12.56
C ASP A 187 8.54 17.53 -13.02
N TYR A 188 7.52 16.79 -12.57
CA TYR A 188 7.26 15.42 -13.01
C TYR A 188 5.75 15.18 -13.13
N TYR A 189 5.38 14.28 -14.01
CA TYR A 189 4.00 13.87 -14.20
C TYR A 189 3.77 12.52 -13.54
N CYS A 190 2.85 12.47 -12.59
CA CYS A 190 2.45 11.23 -11.95
C CYS A 190 1.29 10.61 -12.73
N MET A 191 1.48 9.40 -13.22
CA MET A 191 0.43 8.58 -13.81
C MET A 191 0.05 7.49 -12.82
N ASP A 192 -1.20 7.50 -12.38
CA ASP A 192 -1.76 6.49 -11.50
C ASP A 192 -2.87 5.74 -12.24
N GLY A 193 -2.91 4.43 -12.09
CA GLY A 193 -3.88 3.60 -12.77
C GLY A 193 -4.19 2.32 -12.00
N THR A 194 -5.46 1.93 -12.01
CA THR A 194 -5.91 0.67 -11.43
C THR A 194 -6.18 -0.32 -12.56
N ILE A 195 -5.56 -1.49 -12.47
CA ILE A 195 -5.68 -2.56 -13.46
C ILE A 195 -6.51 -3.69 -12.85
N PRO A 196 -7.55 -4.20 -13.55
CA PRO A 196 -8.27 -5.41 -13.13
C PRO A 196 -7.31 -6.61 -13.09
N ARG A 197 -7.58 -7.55 -12.19
CA ARG A 197 -6.84 -8.81 -12.09
C ARG A 197 -7.29 -9.80 -13.14
#